data_a642252337a258f618f6d4a9d23dbd90
#
_entry.id   a642252337a258f618f6d4a9d23dbd90
#
_cell.length_a   1.000
_cell.length_b   1.000
_cell.length_c   1.000
_cell.angle_alpha   90.00
_cell.angle_beta   90.00
_cell.angle_gamma   90.00
#
_symmetry.space_group_name_H-M   'P 1'
#
loop_
_entity.id
_entity.type
_entity.pdbx_description
1 polymer ?
#
loop_
_entity_poly.entity_id
_entity_poly.type
_entity_poly.pdbx_seq_one_letter_code
_entity_poly.pdbx_strand_id
1 'polypeptide(L)'
;MKFYPEGKNPDLLKTFDSVDELKMAMINNEVIESKALLCDREHNLHVDLGAVRGIIPRLEGAIGIDDGSVRDIALISKVNKRICFNVLGFEKDIYDNSIAILSRKAVQLRCMEEYLNRLVPGDVIDASVTHLEKFGAFIDIGAGVNALIPIDMLSVSRISHPKERLSEGQSIKVVLRKKEPSKMTFSLKELLGTWEDNAKNFTPGETVTGVVRSIEDYGVFVELAPNLAGLAEPQNNLFVGQQVAVYVKSVIPEKMKIKLVIVEAFSDADVPKELTYYIEDRHIDYFRYSPQNSSKQIFTDFNE
;
A
#
# COMPACT_ATOMS: atom_id res chain seq x y z
N MET A 1 -18.19 -7.05 -8.46
CA MET A 1 -16.98 -7.91 -8.65
C MET A 1 -15.88 -7.37 -7.76
N LYS A 2 -14.99 -8.19 -7.15
CA LYS A 2 -13.82 -7.70 -6.42
C LYS A 2 -12.66 -7.54 -7.41
N PHE A 3 -12.03 -6.38 -7.43
CA PHE A 3 -10.79 -6.15 -8.18
C PHE A 3 -9.60 -6.24 -7.23
N TYR A 4 -8.48 -6.74 -7.74
CA TYR A 4 -7.23 -6.88 -7.00
C TYR A 4 -6.18 -5.94 -7.57
N PRO A 5 -5.17 -5.55 -6.78
CA PRO A 5 -3.99 -4.87 -7.31
C PRO A 5 -3.31 -5.70 -8.40
N GLU A 6 -2.73 -5.05 -9.39
CA GLU A 6 -2.02 -5.70 -10.50
C GLU A 6 -0.94 -6.67 -10.00
N GLY A 7 -0.93 -7.88 -10.55
CA GLY A 7 0.00 -8.94 -10.19
C GLY A 7 -0.29 -9.66 -8.87
N LYS A 8 -1.41 -9.37 -8.20
CA LYS A 8 -1.78 -9.97 -6.92
C LYS A 8 -2.87 -11.04 -7.02
N ASN A 9 -3.47 -11.20 -8.17
CA ASN A 9 -4.40 -12.31 -8.44
C ASN A 9 -3.79 -13.28 -9.46
N PRO A 10 -3.35 -14.49 -9.04
CA PRO A 10 -2.76 -15.47 -9.95
C PRO A 10 -3.76 -15.99 -10.99
N ASP A 11 -5.06 -15.98 -10.70
CA ASP A 11 -6.10 -16.50 -11.61
C ASP A 11 -6.28 -15.64 -12.86
N LEU A 12 -5.82 -14.38 -12.85
CA LEU A 12 -5.87 -13.48 -14.00
C LEU A 12 -4.68 -13.63 -14.94
N LEU A 13 -3.60 -14.31 -14.51
CA LEU A 13 -2.46 -14.58 -15.34
C LEU A 13 -2.80 -15.67 -16.35
N LYS A 14 -2.98 -15.29 -17.61
CA LYS A 14 -3.36 -16.20 -18.68
C LYS A 14 -2.38 -16.10 -19.85
N THR A 15 -2.12 -17.22 -20.48
CA THR A 15 -1.55 -17.36 -21.81
C THR A 15 -2.59 -18.07 -22.68
N PHE A 16 -2.57 -17.80 -23.96
CA PHE A 16 -3.56 -18.28 -24.92
C PHE A 16 -2.88 -19.07 -26.02
N ASP A 17 -3.40 -20.25 -26.32
CA ASP A 17 -2.83 -21.13 -27.35
C ASP A 17 -3.37 -20.81 -28.74
N SER A 18 -4.46 -20.03 -28.81
CA SER A 18 -5.07 -19.65 -30.08
C SER A 18 -5.69 -18.24 -30.07
N VAL A 19 -5.82 -17.66 -31.26
CA VAL A 19 -6.53 -16.38 -31.46
C VAL A 19 -8.02 -16.51 -31.07
N ASP A 20 -8.61 -17.67 -31.27
CA ASP A 20 -10.03 -17.88 -30.99
C ASP A 20 -10.33 -17.89 -29.49
N GLU A 21 -9.42 -18.39 -28.65
CA GLU A 21 -9.52 -18.24 -27.18
C GLU A 21 -9.49 -16.77 -26.77
N LEU A 22 -8.60 -15.96 -27.36
CA LEU A 22 -8.55 -14.52 -27.11
C LEU A 22 -9.84 -13.81 -27.59
N LYS A 23 -10.44 -14.23 -28.72
CA LYS A 23 -11.73 -13.71 -29.16
C LYS A 23 -12.86 -14.04 -28.18
N MET A 24 -12.82 -15.24 -27.59
CA MET A 24 -13.77 -15.59 -26.53
C MET A 24 -13.59 -14.74 -25.28
N ALA A 25 -12.35 -14.51 -24.87
CA ALA A 25 -12.03 -13.60 -23.75
C ALA A 25 -12.52 -12.18 -24.03
N MET A 26 -12.39 -11.68 -25.27
CA MET A 26 -12.93 -10.39 -25.72
C MET A 26 -14.46 -10.36 -25.61
N ILE A 27 -15.16 -11.37 -26.15
CA ILE A 27 -16.63 -11.45 -26.11
C ILE A 27 -17.14 -11.47 -24.66
N ASN A 28 -16.45 -12.21 -23.78
CA ASN A 28 -16.79 -12.31 -22.38
C ASN A 28 -16.35 -11.08 -21.55
N ASN A 29 -15.69 -10.11 -22.17
CA ASN A 29 -15.10 -8.95 -21.50
C ASN A 29 -14.23 -9.35 -20.28
N GLU A 30 -13.41 -10.39 -20.46
CA GLU A 30 -12.56 -10.93 -19.40
C GLU A 30 -11.44 -9.96 -19.03
N VAL A 31 -11.14 -9.86 -17.74
CA VAL A 31 -9.93 -9.20 -17.25
C VAL A 31 -8.79 -10.20 -17.30
N ILE A 32 -7.73 -9.84 -17.98
CA ILE A 32 -6.54 -10.67 -18.20
C ILE A 32 -5.34 -9.94 -17.61
N GLU A 33 -4.41 -10.65 -17.02
CA GLU A 33 -3.10 -10.15 -16.64
C GLU A 33 -1.99 -10.80 -17.46
N SER A 34 -1.06 -10.00 -17.91
CA SER A 34 0.21 -10.46 -18.45
C SER A 34 1.33 -9.48 -18.14
N LYS A 35 2.57 -9.88 -18.42
CA LYS A 35 3.75 -9.06 -18.21
C LYS A 35 3.93 -8.07 -19.39
N ALA A 36 4.04 -6.79 -19.07
CA ALA A 36 4.47 -5.79 -20.05
C ALA A 36 5.94 -6.00 -20.39
N LEU A 37 6.26 -6.26 -21.67
CA LEU A 37 7.61 -6.58 -22.14
C LEU A 37 8.43 -5.33 -22.44
N LEU A 38 7.79 -4.36 -23.10
CA LEU A 38 8.43 -3.10 -23.47
C LEU A 38 7.39 -1.97 -23.60
N CYS A 39 7.88 -0.75 -23.55
CA CYS A 39 7.17 0.47 -23.93
C CYS A 39 7.90 1.07 -25.12
N ASP A 40 7.20 1.26 -26.25
CA ASP A 40 7.80 1.78 -27.46
C ASP A 40 7.97 3.31 -27.43
N ARG A 41 8.46 3.89 -28.54
CA ARG A 41 8.69 5.34 -28.64
C ARG A 41 7.42 6.18 -28.63
N GLU A 42 6.29 5.57 -28.98
CA GLU A 42 4.96 6.17 -28.95
C GLU A 42 4.24 5.94 -27.63
N HIS A 43 4.95 5.32 -26.66
CA HIS A 43 4.46 4.94 -25.33
C HIS A 43 3.36 3.86 -25.33
N ASN A 44 3.29 3.04 -26.41
CA ASN A 44 2.44 1.85 -26.37
C ASN A 44 3.14 0.75 -25.58
N LEU A 45 2.36 0.01 -24.76
CA LEU A 45 2.87 -1.15 -24.02
C LEU A 45 2.65 -2.43 -24.83
N HIS A 46 3.68 -3.24 -24.92
CA HIS A 46 3.65 -4.53 -25.60
C HIS A 46 3.63 -5.67 -24.59
N VAL A 47 2.74 -6.63 -24.80
CA VAL A 47 2.57 -7.81 -23.98
C VAL A 47 2.59 -9.07 -24.85
N ASP A 48 3.09 -10.17 -24.26
CA ASP A 48 3.03 -11.50 -24.87
C ASP A 48 1.81 -12.25 -24.32
N LEU A 49 0.95 -12.67 -25.21
CA LEU A 49 -0.27 -13.43 -24.87
C LEU A 49 -0.19 -14.91 -25.29
N GLY A 50 0.97 -15.37 -25.76
CA GLY A 50 1.20 -16.70 -26.30
C GLY A 50 0.96 -16.75 -27.82
N ALA A 51 -0.27 -16.99 -28.24
CA ALA A 51 -0.62 -17.13 -29.67
C ALA A 51 -0.43 -15.85 -30.48
N VAL A 52 -0.56 -14.67 -29.89
CA VAL A 52 -0.42 -13.37 -30.54
C VAL A 52 0.29 -12.35 -29.64
N ARG A 53 0.81 -11.31 -30.25
CA ARG A 53 1.29 -10.13 -29.52
C ARG A 53 0.10 -9.26 -29.13
N GLY A 54 0.14 -8.70 -27.91
CA GLY A 54 -0.78 -7.67 -27.47
C GLY A 54 -0.14 -6.30 -27.48
N ILE A 55 -0.90 -5.29 -27.88
CA ILE A 55 -0.50 -3.88 -27.80
C ILE A 55 -1.58 -3.13 -27.02
N ILE A 56 -1.15 -2.39 -26.01
CA ILE A 56 -1.98 -1.41 -25.31
C ILE A 56 -1.55 -0.05 -25.87
N PRO A 57 -2.37 0.60 -26.72
CA PRO A 57 -2.09 1.94 -27.22
C PRO A 57 -1.92 2.92 -26.06
N ARG A 58 -1.11 3.95 -26.24
CA ARG A 58 -0.81 4.96 -25.21
C ARG A 58 -2.08 5.46 -24.49
N LEU A 59 -3.12 5.84 -25.24
CA LEU A 59 -4.38 6.37 -24.70
C LEU A 59 -5.22 5.33 -23.93
N GLU A 60 -4.96 4.05 -24.19
CA GLU A 60 -5.57 2.92 -23.49
C GLU A 60 -4.72 2.42 -22.30
N GLY A 61 -3.57 3.04 -22.05
CA GLY A 61 -2.60 2.62 -21.04
C GLY A 61 -3.01 2.93 -19.60
N ALA A 62 -3.71 4.03 -19.36
CA ALA A 62 -4.24 4.39 -18.04
C ALA A 62 -5.28 5.52 -18.13
N ILE A 63 -6.15 5.59 -17.10
CA ILE A 63 -6.99 6.77 -16.88
C ILE A 63 -6.09 7.98 -16.67
N GLY A 64 -6.44 9.12 -17.29
CA GLY A 64 -5.73 10.40 -17.12
C GLY A 64 -4.54 10.62 -18.06
N ILE A 65 -4.22 9.66 -18.95
CA ILE A 65 -3.22 9.88 -20.00
C ILE A 65 -3.76 10.82 -21.08
N ASP A 66 -5.03 10.72 -21.41
CA ASP A 66 -5.71 11.51 -22.44
C ASP A 66 -5.87 12.99 -22.08
N ASP A 67 -6.11 13.30 -20.79
CA ASP A 67 -6.24 14.69 -20.31
C ASP A 67 -4.92 15.25 -19.72
N GLY A 68 -3.86 14.43 -19.69
CA GLY A 68 -2.53 14.81 -19.18
C GLY A 68 -2.40 14.83 -17.66
N SER A 69 -3.42 14.41 -16.91
CA SER A 69 -3.35 14.29 -15.44
C SER A 69 -2.38 13.17 -15.00
N VAL A 70 -2.18 12.16 -15.86
CA VAL A 70 -1.17 11.12 -15.72
C VAL A 70 -0.11 11.25 -16.81
N ARG A 71 1.17 11.26 -16.44
CA ARG A 71 2.29 11.37 -17.37
C ARG A 71 2.70 10.01 -17.94
N ASP A 72 3.29 9.99 -19.12
CA ASP A 72 3.77 8.78 -19.81
C ASP A 72 4.76 7.94 -18.99
N ILE A 73 5.47 8.54 -18.05
CA ILE A 73 6.35 7.80 -17.12
C ILE A 73 5.57 6.72 -16.32
N ALA A 74 4.26 6.89 -16.11
CA ALA A 74 3.41 5.90 -15.48
C ALA A 74 3.27 4.64 -16.34
N LEU A 75 3.31 4.76 -17.68
CA LEU A 75 3.31 3.63 -18.60
C LEU A 75 4.69 2.98 -18.65
N ILE A 76 5.74 3.78 -18.82
CA ILE A 76 7.12 3.29 -18.87
C ILE A 76 7.45 2.46 -17.61
N SER A 77 6.97 2.89 -16.44
CA SER A 77 7.20 2.21 -15.17
C SER A 77 6.51 0.84 -15.06
N LYS A 78 5.63 0.48 -16.00
CA LYS A 78 4.95 -0.82 -16.09
C LYS A 78 5.77 -1.90 -16.79
N VAL A 79 6.82 -1.55 -17.51
CA VAL A 79 7.71 -2.52 -18.16
C VAL A 79 8.26 -3.50 -17.10
N ASN A 80 8.26 -4.77 -17.46
CA ASN A 80 8.61 -5.91 -16.60
C ASN A 80 7.64 -6.18 -15.42
N LYS A 81 6.52 -5.45 -15.32
CA LYS A 81 5.47 -5.71 -14.31
C LYS A 81 4.27 -6.39 -14.94
N ARG A 82 3.49 -7.10 -14.12
CA ARG A 82 2.17 -7.59 -14.52
C ARG A 82 1.20 -6.42 -14.55
N ILE A 83 0.39 -6.37 -15.59
CA ILE A 83 -0.65 -5.37 -15.81
C ILE A 83 -1.94 -6.07 -16.23
N CYS A 84 -3.07 -5.52 -15.85
CA CYS A 84 -4.38 -6.02 -16.24
C CYS A 84 -4.93 -5.25 -17.44
N PHE A 85 -5.69 -5.92 -18.30
CA PHE A 85 -6.31 -5.34 -19.48
C PHE A 85 -7.49 -6.19 -19.97
N ASN A 86 -8.31 -5.59 -20.84
CA ASN A 86 -9.29 -6.30 -21.68
C ASN A 86 -8.80 -6.31 -23.13
N VAL A 87 -9.28 -7.25 -23.93
CA VAL A 87 -9.09 -7.26 -25.38
C VAL A 87 -10.18 -6.38 -26.02
N LEU A 88 -9.79 -5.36 -26.77
CA LEU A 88 -10.69 -4.48 -27.51
C LEU A 88 -10.98 -4.98 -28.93
N GLY A 89 -10.00 -5.62 -29.56
CA GLY A 89 -10.09 -6.07 -30.94
C GLY A 89 -8.80 -6.67 -31.46
N PHE A 90 -8.76 -6.91 -32.77
CA PHE A 90 -7.61 -7.46 -33.46
C PHE A 90 -7.31 -6.65 -34.70
N GLU A 91 -6.01 -6.43 -34.94
CA GLU A 91 -5.49 -5.81 -36.14
C GLU A 91 -4.45 -6.72 -36.81
N LYS A 92 -4.06 -6.39 -38.02
CA LYS A 92 -2.99 -7.07 -38.76
C LYS A 92 -1.75 -6.20 -38.78
N ASP A 93 -0.58 -6.81 -38.54
CA ASP A 93 0.69 -6.16 -38.76
C ASP A 93 1.07 -6.15 -40.26
N ILE A 94 2.21 -5.52 -40.60
CA ILE A 94 2.72 -5.44 -41.96
C ILE A 94 3.07 -6.81 -42.59
N TYR A 95 3.13 -7.87 -41.76
CA TYR A 95 3.40 -9.25 -42.18
C TYR A 95 2.14 -10.12 -42.13
N ASP A 96 0.95 -9.51 -42.02
CA ASP A 96 -0.35 -10.19 -41.90
C ASP A 96 -0.55 -11.02 -40.63
N ASN A 97 0.32 -10.86 -39.59
CA ASN A 97 0.12 -11.50 -38.31
C ASN A 97 -0.94 -10.74 -37.50
N SER A 98 -1.77 -11.51 -36.77
CA SER A 98 -2.76 -10.92 -35.88
C SER A 98 -2.10 -10.28 -34.65
N ILE A 99 -2.52 -9.07 -34.31
CA ILE A 99 -2.16 -8.34 -33.08
C ILE A 99 -3.43 -8.07 -32.30
N ALA A 100 -3.43 -8.35 -31.00
CA ALA A 100 -4.52 -8.00 -30.10
C ALA A 100 -4.36 -6.56 -29.63
N ILE A 101 -5.38 -5.74 -29.80
CA ILE A 101 -5.48 -4.39 -29.26
C ILE A 101 -6.14 -4.47 -27.87
N LEU A 102 -5.45 -3.95 -26.89
CA LEU A 102 -5.78 -4.13 -25.48
C LEU A 102 -6.05 -2.78 -24.80
N SER A 103 -6.84 -2.78 -23.73
CA SER A 103 -7.08 -1.61 -22.90
C SER A 103 -6.92 -1.93 -21.42
N ARG A 104 -5.95 -1.30 -20.81
CA ARG A 104 -5.80 -1.23 -19.35
C ARG A 104 -6.77 -0.20 -18.77
N LYS A 105 -6.96 0.92 -19.46
CA LYS A 105 -7.90 2.00 -19.11
C LYS A 105 -9.32 1.47 -18.93
N ALA A 106 -9.81 0.60 -19.83
CA ALA A 106 -11.14 0.02 -19.72
C ALA A 106 -11.33 -0.80 -18.43
N VAL A 107 -10.32 -1.58 -18.02
CA VAL A 107 -10.37 -2.32 -16.75
C VAL A 107 -10.35 -1.38 -15.56
N GLN A 108 -9.56 -0.31 -15.60
CA GLN A 108 -9.54 0.70 -14.54
C GLN A 108 -10.87 1.41 -14.39
N LEU A 109 -11.50 1.82 -15.49
CA LEU A 109 -12.84 2.44 -15.48
C LEU A 109 -13.87 1.51 -14.87
N ARG A 110 -13.85 0.24 -15.27
CA ARG A 110 -14.74 -0.78 -14.72
C ARG A 110 -14.48 -1.01 -13.23
N CYS A 111 -13.21 -1.02 -12.79
CA CYS A 111 -12.85 -1.10 -11.37
C CYS A 111 -13.39 0.10 -10.58
N MET A 112 -13.26 1.31 -11.12
CA MET A 112 -13.85 2.51 -10.53
C MET A 112 -15.36 2.37 -10.38
N GLU A 113 -16.07 2.01 -11.44
CA GLU A 113 -17.53 1.97 -11.48
C GLU A 113 -18.13 0.84 -10.62
N GLU A 114 -17.62 -0.39 -10.77
CA GLU A 114 -18.21 -1.57 -10.14
C GLU A 114 -17.73 -1.80 -8.70
N TYR A 115 -16.57 -1.22 -8.31
CA TYR A 115 -15.94 -1.49 -7.03
C TYR A 115 -15.60 -0.23 -6.24
N LEU A 116 -14.68 0.61 -6.71
CA LEU A 116 -14.14 1.71 -5.90
C LEU A 116 -15.17 2.81 -5.60
N ASN A 117 -16.09 3.07 -6.54
CA ASN A 117 -17.16 4.06 -6.33
C ASN A 117 -18.21 3.61 -5.29
N ARG A 118 -18.23 2.34 -4.94
CA ARG A 118 -19.14 1.80 -3.91
C ARG A 118 -18.55 1.83 -2.51
N LEU A 119 -17.22 2.04 -2.40
CA LEU A 119 -16.56 2.14 -1.11
C LEU A 119 -17.01 3.39 -0.36
N VAL A 120 -17.16 3.24 0.94
CA VAL A 120 -17.43 4.33 1.89
C VAL A 120 -16.28 4.45 2.89
N PRO A 121 -16.05 5.64 3.51
CA PRO A 121 -15.07 5.76 4.58
C PRO A 121 -15.26 4.67 5.63
N GLY A 122 -14.17 4.11 6.13
CA GLY A 122 -14.19 2.94 7.02
C GLY A 122 -14.04 1.58 6.33
N ASP A 123 -14.28 1.47 5.01
CA ASP A 123 -14.08 0.22 4.31
C ASP A 123 -12.61 -0.20 4.24
N VAL A 124 -12.37 -1.47 4.58
CA VAL A 124 -11.04 -2.09 4.57
C VAL A 124 -10.87 -2.91 3.30
N ILE A 125 -9.82 -2.62 2.55
CA ILE A 125 -9.51 -3.28 1.29
C ILE A 125 -8.06 -3.77 1.22
N ASP A 126 -7.81 -4.73 0.34
CA ASP A 126 -6.45 -5.14 -0.03
C ASP A 126 -5.84 -4.13 -1.00
N ALA A 127 -4.58 -3.82 -0.81
CA ALA A 127 -3.81 -2.92 -1.66
C ALA A 127 -2.38 -3.43 -1.85
N SER A 128 -1.67 -2.89 -2.83
CA SER A 128 -0.24 -3.16 -3.04
C SER A 128 0.54 -1.85 -3.11
N VAL A 129 1.65 -1.78 -2.39
CA VAL A 129 2.54 -0.60 -2.41
C VAL A 129 3.20 -0.50 -3.78
N THR A 130 3.04 0.63 -4.46
CA THR A 130 3.62 0.86 -5.79
C THR A 130 4.85 1.74 -5.75
N HIS A 131 4.86 2.76 -4.89
CA HIS A 131 5.98 3.70 -4.76
C HIS A 131 5.97 4.40 -3.39
N LEU A 132 7.14 4.77 -2.88
CA LEU A 132 7.32 5.38 -1.56
C LEU A 132 8.01 6.74 -1.68
N GLU A 133 7.29 7.81 -1.29
CA GLU A 133 7.75 9.18 -1.26
C GLU A 133 7.79 9.71 0.19
N LYS A 134 8.56 10.75 0.47
CA LYS A 134 8.68 11.33 1.81
C LYS A 134 7.34 11.72 2.45
N PHE A 135 6.35 12.11 1.64
CA PHE A 135 5.04 12.54 2.11
C PHE A 135 4.01 11.42 2.25
N GLY A 136 4.32 10.21 1.76
CA GLY A 136 3.39 9.07 1.85
C GLY A 136 3.73 7.92 0.92
N ALA A 137 2.87 6.89 0.93
CA ALA A 137 2.96 5.71 0.10
C ALA A 137 1.88 5.73 -0.99
N PHE A 138 2.28 5.55 -2.24
CA PHE A 138 1.37 5.26 -3.33
C PHE A 138 1.02 3.78 -3.31
N ILE A 139 -0.25 3.48 -3.49
CA ILE A 139 -0.78 2.13 -3.46
C ILE A 139 -1.68 1.88 -4.65
N ASP A 140 -1.64 0.66 -5.18
CA ASP A 140 -2.63 0.13 -6.11
C ASP A 140 -3.79 -0.45 -5.31
N ILE A 141 -4.98 0.08 -5.50
CA ILE A 141 -6.22 -0.30 -4.81
C ILE A 141 -7.14 -1.19 -5.65
N GLY A 142 -6.67 -1.61 -6.80
CA GLY A 142 -7.35 -2.49 -7.75
C GLY A 142 -7.10 -2.08 -9.19
N ALA A 143 -6.78 -3.05 -10.04
CA ALA A 143 -6.56 -2.86 -11.49
C ALA A 143 -5.54 -1.77 -11.84
N GLY A 144 -4.57 -1.50 -10.97
CA GLY A 144 -3.58 -0.44 -11.16
C GLY A 144 -4.12 0.97 -10.95
N VAL A 145 -5.28 1.14 -10.30
CA VAL A 145 -5.78 2.45 -9.85
C VAL A 145 -4.98 2.87 -8.63
N ASN A 146 -4.31 4.02 -8.74
CA ASN A 146 -3.44 4.52 -7.69
C ASN A 146 -4.20 5.37 -6.65
N ALA A 147 -3.83 5.20 -5.39
CA ALA A 147 -4.26 6.03 -4.27
C ALA A 147 -3.06 6.37 -3.37
N LEU A 148 -3.28 7.18 -2.34
CA LEU A 148 -2.25 7.65 -1.43
C LEU A 148 -2.59 7.29 0.02
N ILE A 149 -1.57 6.83 0.75
CA ILE A 149 -1.54 6.83 2.21
C ILE A 149 -0.58 7.94 2.62
N PRO A 150 -1.04 9.06 3.21
CA PRO A 150 -0.16 10.08 3.78
C PRO A 150 0.73 9.49 4.88
N ILE A 151 1.91 10.06 5.09
CA ILE A 151 2.90 9.52 6.03
C ILE A 151 2.37 9.45 7.48
N ASP A 152 1.56 10.40 7.90
CA ASP A 152 0.90 10.46 9.21
C ASP A 152 -0.27 9.48 9.38
N MET A 153 -0.67 8.81 8.29
CA MET A 153 -1.67 7.74 8.26
C MET A 153 -1.06 6.34 8.22
N LEU A 154 0.27 6.21 8.17
CA LEU A 154 0.95 4.91 8.15
C LEU A 154 1.06 4.26 9.54
N SER A 155 1.32 5.05 10.56
CA SER A 155 1.43 4.59 11.96
C SER A 155 1.25 5.77 12.92
N VAL A 156 1.00 5.45 14.19
CA VAL A 156 0.93 6.46 15.27
C VAL A 156 2.33 6.96 15.63
N SER A 157 3.32 6.06 15.64
CA SER A 157 4.71 6.45 15.83
C SER A 157 5.20 7.24 14.61
N ARG A 158 5.87 8.35 14.86
CA ARG A 158 6.43 9.20 13.80
C ARG A 158 7.53 8.50 13.06
N ILE A 159 7.52 8.64 11.75
CA ILE A 159 8.55 8.15 10.84
C ILE A 159 9.00 9.30 9.93
N SER A 160 10.22 9.24 9.43
CA SER A 160 10.78 10.26 8.53
C SER A 160 10.55 9.92 7.05
N HIS A 161 10.33 8.63 6.78
CA HIS A 161 10.07 8.12 5.43
C HIS A 161 9.21 6.84 5.48
N PRO A 162 8.25 6.64 4.54
CA PRO A 162 7.44 5.42 4.48
C PRO A 162 8.23 4.11 4.38
N LYS A 163 9.47 4.13 3.87
CA LYS A 163 10.38 2.97 3.83
C LYS A 163 10.65 2.36 5.20
N GLU A 164 10.44 3.11 6.27
CA GLU A 164 10.55 2.62 7.64
C GLU A 164 9.39 1.70 8.04
N ARG A 165 8.33 1.61 7.21
CA ARG A 165 7.13 0.79 7.43
C ARG A 165 6.83 -0.18 6.31
N LEU A 166 7.06 0.24 5.07
CA LEU A 166 6.59 -0.42 3.88
C LEU A 166 7.72 -0.63 2.88
N SER A 167 7.55 -1.63 2.03
CA SER A 167 8.41 -1.90 0.87
C SER A 167 7.58 -1.86 -0.41
N GLU A 168 8.19 -1.44 -1.52
CA GLU A 168 7.54 -1.50 -2.83
C GLU A 168 7.19 -2.96 -3.19
N GLY A 169 6.01 -3.16 -3.75
CA GLY A 169 5.46 -4.48 -4.06
C GLY A 169 4.82 -5.20 -2.88
N GLN A 170 4.90 -4.67 -1.65
CA GLN A 170 4.28 -5.28 -0.48
C GLN A 170 2.75 -5.26 -0.60
N SER A 171 2.11 -6.40 -0.30
CA SER A 171 0.66 -6.49 -0.13
C SER A 171 0.28 -6.04 1.27
N ILE A 172 -0.70 -5.15 1.36
CA ILE A 172 -1.17 -4.55 2.63
C ILE A 172 -2.70 -4.49 2.64
N LYS A 173 -3.27 -4.40 3.84
CA LYS A 173 -4.65 -3.97 4.05
C LYS A 173 -4.67 -2.49 4.41
N VAL A 174 -5.65 -1.77 3.92
CA VAL A 174 -5.81 -0.33 4.16
C VAL A 174 -7.27 0.03 4.38
N VAL A 175 -7.54 1.05 5.17
CA VAL A 175 -8.89 1.57 5.39
C VAL A 175 -9.09 2.88 4.62
N LEU A 176 -10.23 3.01 3.92
CA LEU A 176 -10.58 4.24 3.23
C LEU A 176 -10.87 5.34 4.27
N ARG A 177 -10.01 6.37 4.30
CA ARG A 177 -10.15 7.49 5.24
C ARG A 177 -11.05 8.59 4.70
N LYS A 178 -10.86 8.94 3.41
CA LYS A 178 -11.61 10.01 2.77
C LYS A 178 -11.77 9.73 1.28
N LYS A 179 -12.96 10.00 0.78
CA LYS A 179 -13.30 9.90 -0.63
C LYS A 179 -13.72 11.26 -1.16
N GLU A 180 -12.97 11.77 -2.11
CA GLU A 180 -13.26 12.99 -2.85
C GLU A 180 -13.53 12.62 -4.33
N PRO A 181 -14.17 13.48 -5.14
CA PRO A 181 -14.54 13.14 -6.52
C PRO A 181 -13.40 12.62 -7.39
N SER A 182 -12.17 13.13 -7.17
CA SER A 182 -10.97 12.76 -7.95
C SER A 182 -9.90 12.05 -7.15
N LYS A 183 -10.09 11.83 -5.82
CA LYS A 183 -9.03 11.33 -4.95
C LYS A 183 -9.59 10.49 -3.81
N MET A 184 -8.96 9.35 -3.60
CA MET A 184 -9.17 8.51 -2.41
C MET A 184 -7.92 8.55 -1.54
N THR A 185 -8.11 8.78 -0.24
CA THR A 185 -7.03 8.78 0.76
C THR A 185 -7.25 7.63 1.72
N PHE A 186 -6.22 6.85 1.92
CA PHE A 186 -6.27 5.67 2.77
C PHE A 186 -5.42 5.83 4.02
N SER A 187 -5.68 5.01 5.01
CA SER A 187 -4.94 4.92 6.26
C SER A 187 -4.58 3.47 6.56
N LEU A 188 -3.49 3.28 7.29
CA LEU A 188 -3.01 1.99 7.76
C LEU A 188 -3.05 1.90 9.29
N LYS A 189 -2.82 3.04 9.98
CA LYS A 189 -2.61 3.10 11.42
C LYS A 189 -3.76 2.52 12.26
N GLU A 190 -5.00 2.65 11.81
CA GLU A 190 -6.15 2.12 12.52
C GLU A 190 -6.13 0.58 12.55
N LEU A 191 -5.62 -0.05 11.49
CA LEU A 191 -5.53 -1.52 11.40
C LEU A 191 -4.42 -2.10 12.27
N LEU A 192 -3.44 -1.28 12.70
CA LEU A 192 -2.29 -1.69 13.50
C LEU A 192 -2.58 -1.70 15.02
N GLY A 193 -3.85 -1.63 15.40
CA GLY A 193 -4.33 -1.79 16.78
C GLY A 193 -4.25 -0.53 17.64
N THR A 194 -4.97 -0.60 18.75
CA THR A 194 -5.02 0.42 19.79
C THR A 194 -3.71 0.50 20.56
N TRP A 195 -3.56 1.51 21.41
CA TRP A 195 -2.43 1.59 22.34
C TRP A 195 -2.36 0.35 23.23
N GLU A 196 -3.51 -0.10 23.78
CA GLU A 196 -3.60 -1.26 24.67
C GLU A 196 -3.29 -2.57 23.94
N ASP A 197 -3.76 -2.74 22.68
CA ASP A 197 -3.44 -3.92 21.87
C ASP A 197 -1.96 -4.10 21.65
N ASN A 198 -1.26 -3.01 21.44
CA ASN A 198 0.19 -3.04 21.25
C ASN A 198 0.93 -3.16 22.60
N ALA A 199 0.48 -2.44 23.64
CA ALA A 199 1.16 -2.40 24.93
C ALA A 199 1.10 -3.75 25.68
N LYS A 200 0.05 -4.54 25.50
CA LYS A 200 -0.08 -5.89 26.13
C LYS A 200 1.03 -6.88 25.74
N ASN A 201 1.74 -6.60 24.65
CA ASN A 201 2.86 -7.42 24.20
C ASN A 201 4.17 -7.12 24.95
N PHE A 202 4.16 -6.17 25.88
CA PHE A 202 5.36 -5.72 26.61
C PHE A 202 5.11 -5.70 28.11
N THR A 203 5.89 -6.51 28.83
CA THR A 203 5.76 -6.66 30.29
C THR A 203 6.88 -5.94 31.00
N PRO A 204 6.61 -5.20 32.12
CA PRO A 204 7.68 -4.67 32.95
C PRO A 204 8.64 -5.76 33.40
N GLY A 205 9.94 -5.52 33.29
CA GLY A 205 10.98 -6.50 33.59
C GLY A 205 11.58 -7.19 32.37
N GLU A 206 11.00 -7.05 31.19
CA GLU A 206 11.52 -7.62 29.94
C GLU A 206 12.54 -6.69 29.25
N THR A 207 13.46 -7.30 28.52
CA THR A 207 14.35 -6.61 27.57
C THR A 207 13.90 -6.95 26.17
N VAL A 208 13.60 -5.92 25.38
CA VAL A 208 13.07 -6.06 24.02
C VAL A 208 13.82 -5.16 23.05
N THR A 209 13.73 -5.43 21.75
CA THR A 209 14.31 -4.59 20.72
C THR A 209 13.36 -3.47 20.33
N GLY A 210 13.90 -2.27 20.13
CA GLY A 210 13.17 -1.12 19.61
C GLY A 210 14.00 -0.32 18.62
N VAL A 211 13.41 0.74 18.08
CA VAL A 211 14.06 1.64 17.12
C VAL A 211 13.97 3.07 17.63
N VAL A 212 15.09 3.78 17.66
CA VAL A 212 15.13 5.20 18.04
C VAL A 212 14.41 6.03 16.98
N ARG A 213 13.34 6.74 17.38
CA ARG A 213 12.54 7.58 16.48
C ARG A 213 12.75 9.08 16.65
N SER A 214 13.04 9.53 17.87
CA SER A 214 13.49 10.90 18.11
C SER A 214 14.36 10.97 19.36
N ILE A 215 15.24 11.95 19.39
CA ILE A 215 16.14 12.25 20.50
C ILE A 215 15.83 13.68 20.91
N GLU A 216 15.35 13.84 22.15
CA GLU A 216 14.97 15.11 22.74
C GLU A 216 15.82 15.37 23.99
N ASP A 217 15.93 16.60 24.45
CA ASP A 217 16.71 16.95 25.64
C ASP A 217 16.24 16.18 26.91
N TYR A 218 14.96 15.84 26.97
CA TYR A 218 14.34 15.15 28.10
C TYR A 218 14.26 13.63 27.94
N GLY A 219 14.68 13.06 26.82
CA GLY A 219 14.70 11.62 26.61
C GLY A 219 14.69 11.18 25.16
N VAL A 220 14.78 9.87 25.00
CA VAL A 220 14.83 9.19 23.70
C VAL A 220 13.53 8.44 23.47
N PHE A 221 12.82 8.74 22.39
CA PHE A 221 11.66 7.96 21.97
C PHE A 221 12.11 6.73 21.21
N VAL A 222 11.75 5.58 21.74
CA VAL A 222 12.03 4.28 21.14
C VAL A 222 10.74 3.61 20.76
N GLU A 223 10.60 3.29 19.50
CA GLU A 223 9.47 2.55 18.97
C GLU A 223 9.62 1.06 19.26
N LEU A 224 8.59 0.48 19.87
CA LEU A 224 8.48 -0.95 20.16
C LEU A 224 7.64 -1.67 19.11
N ALA A 225 6.63 -0.98 18.59
CA ALA A 225 5.76 -1.42 17.49
C ALA A 225 5.32 -0.18 16.68
N PRO A 226 4.82 -0.34 15.43
CA PRO A 226 4.39 0.79 14.59
C PRO A 226 3.44 1.77 15.28
N ASN A 227 2.54 1.26 16.15
CA ASN A 227 1.60 2.06 16.91
C ASN A 227 2.00 2.24 18.40
N LEU A 228 3.24 1.95 18.76
CA LEU A 228 3.67 2.03 20.16
C LEU A 228 5.11 2.50 20.30
N ALA A 229 5.30 3.59 21.01
CA ALA A 229 6.60 4.07 21.41
C ALA A 229 6.69 4.26 22.93
N GLY A 230 7.87 3.99 23.49
CA GLY A 230 8.21 4.29 24.87
C GLY A 230 9.24 5.43 24.94
N LEU A 231 9.46 5.94 26.15
CA LEU A 231 10.42 6.99 26.44
C LEU A 231 11.52 6.45 27.36
N ALA A 232 12.75 6.53 26.88
CA ALA A 232 13.96 6.25 27.66
C ALA A 232 14.59 7.56 28.18
N GLU A 233 15.45 7.46 29.19
CA GLU A 233 16.25 8.58 29.68
C GLU A 233 17.22 9.07 28.59
N PRO A 234 17.64 10.34 28.60
CA PRO A 234 18.62 10.86 27.66
C PRO A 234 19.92 10.02 27.67
N GLN A 235 20.41 9.70 26.49
CA GLN A 235 21.65 8.95 26.31
C GLN A 235 22.43 9.51 25.11
N ASN A 236 23.75 9.65 25.27
CA ASN A 236 24.65 10.13 24.22
C ASN A 236 24.94 9.03 23.18
N ASN A 237 25.44 9.44 22.02
CA ASN A 237 25.90 8.55 20.94
C ASN A 237 24.80 7.66 20.31
N LEU A 238 23.58 8.13 20.31
CA LEU A 238 22.46 7.51 19.58
C LEU A 238 22.14 8.31 18.33
N PHE A 239 21.52 7.64 17.34
CA PHE A 239 20.99 8.30 16.14
C PHE A 239 19.59 7.77 15.81
N VAL A 240 18.82 8.59 15.12
CA VAL A 240 17.46 8.22 14.65
C VAL A 240 17.55 7.08 13.62
N GLY A 241 16.73 6.05 13.80
CA GLY A 241 16.76 4.82 13.00
C GLY A 241 17.62 3.70 13.58
N GLN A 242 18.37 3.97 14.67
CA GLN A 242 19.21 2.98 15.31
C GLN A 242 18.37 1.94 16.06
N GLN A 243 18.73 0.67 15.91
CA GLN A 243 18.17 -0.38 16.76
C GLN A 243 18.80 -0.37 18.14
N VAL A 244 17.99 -0.58 19.15
CA VAL A 244 18.42 -0.62 20.56
C VAL A 244 17.73 -1.77 21.30
N ALA A 245 18.43 -2.38 22.26
CA ALA A 245 17.82 -3.20 23.28
C ALA A 245 17.37 -2.29 24.43
N VAL A 246 16.10 -2.40 24.81
CA VAL A 246 15.53 -1.60 25.90
C VAL A 246 14.89 -2.50 26.95
N TYR A 247 15.14 -2.15 28.21
CA TYR A 247 14.46 -2.75 29.34
C TYR A 247 13.15 -2.00 29.62
N VAL A 248 12.06 -2.70 29.70
CA VAL A 248 10.72 -2.14 30.01
C VAL A 248 10.63 -1.91 31.52
N LYS A 249 10.76 -0.66 31.96
CA LYS A 249 10.72 -0.28 33.37
C LYS A 249 9.29 -0.24 33.91
N SER A 250 8.35 0.33 33.17
CA SER A 250 6.94 0.40 33.55
C SER A 250 6.05 0.71 32.35
N VAL A 251 4.81 0.21 32.41
CA VAL A 251 3.71 0.48 31.47
C VAL A 251 2.63 1.22 32.22
N ILE A 252 2.19 2.39 31.74
CA ILE A 252 1.24 3.30 32.42
C ILE A 252 0.10 3.61 31.43
N PRO A 253 -0.95 2.77 31.37
CA PRO A 253 -2.00 2.87 30.32
C PRO A 253 -2.76 4.19 30.35
N GLU A 254 -3.13 4.71 31.52
CA GLU A 254 -3.91 5.95 31.66
C GLU A 254 -3.16 7.19 31.13
N LYS A 255 -1.83 7.10 30.98
CA LYS A 255 -1.00 8.16 30.40
C LYS A 255 -0.47 7.81 29.02
N MET A 256 -0.81 6.63 28.50
CA MET A 256 -0.23 6.06 27.28
C MET A 256 1.32 6.15 27.28
N LYS A 257 1.95 5.76 28.39
CA LYS A 257 3.39 5.85 28.56
C LYS A 257 4.00 4.50 28.86
N ILE A 258 5.12 4.22 28.18
CA ILE A 258 6.04 3.14 28.52
C ILE A 258 7.36 3.78 28.87
N LYS A 259 7.86 3.53 30.09
CA LYS A 259 9.19 3.96 30.52
C LYS A 259 10.19 2.87 30.17
N LEU A 260 11.27 3.28 29.52
CA LEU A 260 12.32 2.40 29.01
C LEU A 260 13.69 2.78 29.61
N VAL A 261 14.58 1.82 29.62
CA VAL A 261 16.01 2.04 29.84
C VAL A 261 16.74 1.40 28.67
N ILE A 262 17.55 2.16 27.94
CA ILE A 262 18.38 1.64 26.85
C ILE A 262 19.53 0.86 27.47
N VAL A 263 19.62 -0.43 27.13
CA VAL A 263 20.63 -1.36 27.64
C VAL A 263 21.81 -1.44 26.67
N GLU A 264 21.50 -1.51 25.38
CA GLU A 264 22.51 -1.65 24.33
C GLU A 264 22.03 -0.97 23.05
N ALA A 265 22.95 -0.44 22.28
CA ALA A 265 22.72 0.15 20.97
C ALA A 265 23.44 -0.67 19.89
N PHE A 266 22.74 -1.07 18.85
CA PHE A 266 23.29 -1.86 17.76
C PHE A 266 23.79 -0.96 16.64
N SER A 267 24.74 -1.46 15.85
CA SER A 267 25.29 -0.71 14.71
C SER A 267 24.40 -0.79 13.46
N ASP A 268 23.46 -1.70 13.44
CA ASP A 268 22.62 -1.96 12.27
C ASP A 268 21.47 -0.96 12.12
N ALA A 269 21.13 -0.67 10.88
CA ALA A 269 20.00 0.19 10.55
C ALA A 269 18.66 -0.53 10.78
N ASP A 270 17.61 0.26 10.91
CA ASP A 270 16.24 -0.21 11.03
C ASP A 270 15.81 -1.09 9.84
N VAL A 271 15.33 -2.28 10.16
CA VAL A 271 14.69 -3.16 9.18
C VAL A 271 13.18 -3.06 9.39
N PRO A 272 12.39 -2.78 8.33
CA PRO A 272 10.94 -2.76 8.45
C PRO A 272 10.42 -4.05 9.07
N LYS A 273 9.69 -3.93 10.19
CA LYS A 273 9.05 -5.09 10.82
C LYS A 273 7.81 -5.49 10.01
N GLU A 274 7.51 -6.78 10.01
CA GLU A 274 6.26 -7.28 9.45
C GLU A 274 5.07 -6.61 10.15
N LEU A 275 4.06 -6.21 9.34
CA LEU A 275 2.88 -5.54 9.87
C LEU A 275 1.96 -6.54 10.55
N THR A 276 1.64 -6.29 11.81
CA THR A 276 0.65 -7.06 12.56
C THR A 276 -0.68 -6.32 12.53
N TYR A 277 -1.69 -6.94 11.95
CA TYR A 277 -3.06 -6.41 11.91
C TYR A 277 -3.84 -6.91 13.12
N TYR A 278 -4.50 -5.98 13.82
CA TYR A 278 -5.37 -6.28 14.97
C TYR A 278 -6.84 -6.21 14.60
N ILE A 279 -7.17 -5.59 13.46
CA ILE A 279 -8.53 -5.48 12.95
C ILE A 279 -8.59 -6.27 11.65
N GLU A 280 -9.49 -7.26 11.62
CA GLU A 280 -9.75 -8.12 10.46
C GLU A 280 -11.08 -7.81 9.78
N ASP A 281 -11.89 -6.94 10.40
CA ASP A 281 -13.18 -6.51 9.88
C ASP A 281 -13.04 -5.85 8.53
N ARG A 282 -14.10 -5.97 7.71
CA ARG A 282 -14.16 -5.35 6.39
C ARG A 282 -14.59 -3.90 6.40
N HIS A 283 -15.07 -3.42 7.57
CA HIS A 283 -15.52 -2.06 7.75
C HIS A 283 -15.33 -1.64 9.21
N ILE A 284 -14.97 -0.37 9.43
CA ILE A 284 -14.73 0.24 10.73
C ILE A 284 -15.48 1.57 10.74
N ASP A 285 -16.53 1.69 11.54
CA ASP A 285 -17.25 2.96 11.75
C ASP A 285 -16.45 3.94 12.60
N TYR A 286 -15.77 3.42 13.61
CA TYR A 286 -15.07 4.21 14.61
C TYR A 286 -13.85 3.46 15.15
N PHE A 287 -12.73 4.12 15.22
CA PHE A 287 -11.49 3.59 15.81
C PHE A 287 -11.01 4.50 16.95
N ARG A 288 -10.80 3.94 18.13
CA ARG A 288 -10.24 4.66 19.26
C ARG A 288 -8.89 4.08 19.62
N TYR A 289 -7.85 4.87 19.41
CA TYR A 289 -6.48 4.48 19.72
C TYR A 289 -6.19 4.52 21.23
N SER A 290 -6.63 5.58 21.92
CA SER A 290 -6.34 5.80 23.34
C SER A 290 -7.21 4.95 24.25
N PRO A 291 -6.68 4.48 25.43
CA PRO A 291 -7.46 3.87 26.49
C PRO A 291 -8.61 4.78 26.94
N GLN A 292 -9.70 4.16 27.44
CA GLN A 292 -10.88 4.92 27.85
C GLN A 292 -10.59 5.96 28.93
N ASN A 293 -9.71 5.62 29.87
CA ASN A 293 -9.36 6.49 31.00
C ASN A 293 -8.20 7.43 30.72
N SER A 294 -7.73 7.51 29.47
CA SER A 294 -6.62 8.40 29.12
C SER A 294 -7.10 9.85 29.07
N SER A 295 -6.30 10.77 29.60
CA SER A 295 -6.54 12.22 29.53
C SER A 295 -6.46 12.76 28.09
N LYS A 296 -5.74 12.07 27.22
CA LYS A 296 -5.64 12.41 25.79
C LYS A 296 -6.47 11.42 24.99
N GLN A 297 -7.49 11.92 24.29
CA GLN A 297 -8.31 11.11 23.41
C GLN A 297 -7.81 11.22 21.98
N ILE A 298 -7.48 10.08 21.38
CA ILE A 298 -7.08 9.94 19.98
C ILE A 298 -8.02 8.93 19.34
N PHE A 299 -8.76 9.36 18.35
CA PHE A 299 -9.72 8.53 17.64
C PHE A 299 -9.83 8.93 16.16
N THR A 300 -10.41 8.05 15.38
CA THR A 300 -10.83 8.29 14.01
C THR A 300 -12.31 7.95 13.91
N ASP A 301 -13.13 8.91 13.52
CA ASP A 301 -14.53 8.71 13.12
C ASP A 301 -14.57 8.67 11.60
N PHE A 302 -15.17 7.64 11.04
CA PHE A 302 -15.28 7.45 9.59
C PHE A 302 -16.64 7.92 9.07
N ASN A 303 -17.57 8.30 9.94
CA ASN A 303 -18.90 8.82 9.61
C ASN A 303 -18.94 10.36 9.49
N GLU A 304 -17.81 11.06 9.73
CA GLU A 304 -17.67 12.51 9.63
C GLU A 304 -17.25 13.00 8.23
#